data_5b857929d814943c49723d85240feadb
#
_entry.id   5b857929d814943c49723d85240feadb
#
_cell.length_a   1.000
_cell.length_b   1.000
_cell.length_c   1.000
_cell.angle_alpha   90.00
_cell.angle_beta   90.00
_cell.angle_gamma   90.00
#
_symmetry.space_group_name_H-M   'P 1'
#
loop_
_entity.id
_entity.type
_entity.pdbx_description
1 polymer ?
#
loop_
_entity_poly.entity_id
_entity_poly.type
_entity_poly.pdbx_seq_one_letter_code
_entity_poly.pdbx_strand_id
1 'polypeptide(L)'
;MTREYTNRKIVLNRRPHGELRDGDLSMLSEPVRELNQGEFLLKTIWLSLDPYMRPLMSEIKNYLQPIGIGKVIVGETVSVVIESKSEKYKQGDFVTCFSGWQEYFLAHESMDNIYHIDDQGLPLSVFLGSAGMTGRTAYSGLAFIGKPKRGETLVVSAAAGSVGTVVGQLAKAQGCRTVGIAGGAQKCQFLLDEMGFDAAVDYRAGDLAGQLESACPDGIDIYFENVGGDVAKAVAPLLNKGARVPICGYVSAYNSQDLDAAETPMDIFGALSEPPEFRYFQVREWHDQYRQITGLLTEKVLNGEIKYTETIAQGLDSAEAAFIGLLGGANLGKQLVKVADY
;
A
#
# COMPACT_ATOMS: atom_id res chain seq x y z
N MET A 1 -31.37 -21.79 -15.80
CA MET A 1 -30.04 -22.42 -15.93
C MET A 1 -29.17 -21.74 -14.88
N THR A 2 -28.76 -22.46 -13.85
CA THR A 2 -27.76 -21.99 -12.88
C THR A 2 -26.45 -21.78 -13.63
N ARG A 3 -25.90 -20.57 -13.58
CA ARG A 3 -24.57 -20.31 -14.15
C ARG A 3 -23.55 -21.02 -13.26
N GLU A 4 -22.76 -21.91 -13.83
CA GLU A 4 -21.62 -22.52 -13.13
C GLU A 4 -20.41 -21.58 -13.25
N TYR A 5 -19.90 -21.10 -12.12
CA TYR A 5 -18.68 -20.32 -12.05
C TYR A 5 -17.53 -21.18 -11.55
N THR A 6 -16.37 -21.00 -12.13
CA THR A 6 -15.11 -21.61 -11.67
C THR A 6 -14.24 -20.51 -11.11
N ASN A 7 -13.87 -20.62 -9.84
CA ASN A 7 -12.97 -19.66 -9.18
C ASN A 7 -11.52 -20.08 -9.39
N ARG A 8 -10.76 -19.24 -10.10
CA ARG A 8 -9.30 -19.33 -10.16
C ARG A 8 -8.74 -18.50 -9.03
N LYS A 9 -7.79 -19.07 -8.29
CA LYS A 9 -7.20 -18.44 -7.11
C LYS A 9 -5.73 -18.78 -6.97
N ILE A 10 -4.94 -17.81 -6.47
CA ILE A 10 -3.52 -18.00 -6.17
C ILE A 10 -3.37 -18.25 -4.69
N VAL A 11 -2.72 -19.36 -4.35
CA VAL A 11 -2.51 -19.82 -2.97
C VAL A 11 -1.03 -19.89 -2.63
N LEU A 12 -0.73 -19.79 -1.34
CA LEU A 12 0.62 -20.04 -0.84
C LEU A 12 0.91 -21.54 -0.90
N ASN A 13 1.81 -21.95 -1.79
CA ASN A 13 2.18 -23.37 -1.96
C ASN A 13 3.28 -23.79 -0.98
N ARG A 14 4.28 -22.95 -0.79
CA ARG A 14 5.33 -23.11 0.21
C ARG A 14 5.79 -21.76 0.73
N ARG A 15 6.46 -21.73 1.88
CA ARG A 15 6.98 -20.49 2.44
C ARG A 15 8.23 -20.02 1.70
N PRO A 16 8.26 -18.77 1.19
CA PRO A 16 9.46 -18.23 0.56
C PRO A 16 10.59 -18.02 1.57
N HIS A 17 11.79 -18.38 1.19
CA HIS A 17 13.03 -18.04 1.90
C HIS A 17 13.79 -16.98 1.10
N GLY A 18 13.81 -15.74 1.57
CA GLY A 18 14.34 -14.60 0.81
C GLY A 18 13.33 -14.11 -0.24
N GLU A 19 13.75 -13.87 -1.46
CA GLU A 19 12.85 -13.48 -2.56
C GLU A 19 11.88 -14.59 -2.95
N LEU A 20 10.69 -14.19 -3.42
CA LEU A 20 9.74 -15.12 -4.02
C LEU A 20 10.35 -15.83 -5.23
N ARG A 21 10.11 -17.13 -5.34
CA ARG A 21 10.61 -17.98 -6.43
C ARG A 21 9.47 -18.80 -7.03
N ASP A 22 9.69 -19.22 -8.24
CA ASP A 22 8.79 -20.15 -8.93
C ASP A 22 8.41 -21.35 -8.04
N GLY A 23 7.11 -21.62 -7.94
CA GLY A 23 6.52 -22.66 -7.11
C GLY A 23 6.29 -22.29 -5.63
N ASP A 24 6.59 -21.06 -5.18
CA ASP A 24 6.16 -20.58 -3.86
C ASP A 24 4.65 -20.30 -3.82
N LEU A 25 4.11 -19.85 -4.94
CA LEU A 25 2.68 -19.68 -5.16
C LEU A 25 2.20 -20.71 -6.20
N SER A 26 0.90 -21.02 -6.16
CA SER A 26 0.28 -21.87 -7.18
C SER A 26 -1.15 -21.43 -7.50
N MET A 27 -1.54 -21.63 -8.77
CA MET A 27 -2.91 -21.39 -9.22
C MET A 27 -3.75 -22.65 -8.97
N LEU A 28 -4.90 -22.45 -8.31
CA LEU A 28 -5.93 -23.49 -8.14
C LEU A 28 -7.21 -23.05 -8.82
N SER A 29 -8.02 -24.03 -9.22
CA SER A 29 -9.36 -23.81 -9.77
C SER A 29 -10.37 -24.70 -9.05
N GLU A 30 -11.49 -24.12 -8.63
CA GLU A 30 -12.57 -24.86 -7.97
C GLU A 30 -13.93 -24.32 -8.38
N PRO A 31 -14.98 -25.13 -8.41
CA PRO A 31 -16.32 -24.64 -8.68
C PRO A 31 -16.81 -23.75 -7.54
N VAL A 32 -17.54 -22.70 -7.88
CA VAL A 32 -18.23 -21.86 -6.89
C VAL A 32 -19.52 -22.55 -6.50
N ARG A 33 -19.75 -22.79 -5.22
CA ARG A 33 -20.98 -23.39 -4.71
C ARG A 33 -22.17 -22.41 -4.79
N GLU A 34 -23.35 -22.90 -4.69
CA GLU A 34 -24.57 -22.08 -4.58
C GLU A 34 -24.57 -21.22 -3.32
N LEU A 35 -25.22 -20.05 -3.41
CA LEU A 35 -25.37 -19.11 -2.31
C LEU A 35 -26.39 -19.61 -1.28
N ASN A 36 -26.05 -19.42 0.01
CA ASN A 36 -27.01 -19.49 1.11
C ASN A 36 -27.66 -18.11 1.36
N GLN A 37 -28.67 -18.07 2.26
CA GLN A 37 -29.28 -16.81 2.68
C GLN A 37 -28.24 -15.88 3.34
N GLY A 38 -28.28 -14.59 3.01
CA GLY A 38 -27.32 -13.57 3.47
C GLY A 38 -26.01 -13.56 2.69
N GLU A 39 -25.77 -14.52 1.78
CA GLU A 39 -24.57 -14.58 0.96
C GLU A 39 -24.75 -13.85 -0.37
N PHE A 40 -23.62 -13.44 -0.93
CA PHE A 40 -23.53 -12.86 -2.27
C PHE A 40 -22.20 -13.21 -2.93
N LEU A 41 -22.21 -13.30 -4.24
CA LEU A 41 -21.04 -13.66 -5.05
C LEU A 41 -20.42 -12.39 -5.63
N LEU A 42 -19.16 -12.19 -5.30
CA LEU A 42 -18.31 -11.13 -5.83
C LEU A 42 -17.46 -11.64 -7.00
N LYS A 43 -17.43 -10.88 -8.09
CA LYS A 43 -16.46 -11.03 -9.18
C LYS A 43 -15.40 -9.96 -9.00
N THR A 44 -14.14 -10.35 -8.84
CA THR A 44 -13.01 -9.43 -8.71
C THR A 44 -12.74 -8.73 -10.05
N ILE A 45 -12.65 -7.39 -10.01
CA ILE A 45 -12.31 -6.55 -11.16
C ILE A 45 -10.87 -6.08 -11.03
N TRP A 46 -10.52 -5.54 -9.86
CA TRP A 46 -9.20 -5.05 -9.54
C TRP A 46 -8.67 -5.71 -8.28
N LEU A 47 -7.40 -6.08 -8.32
CA LEU A 47 -6.64 -6.58 -7.17
C LEU A 47 -5.50 -5.62 -6.85
N SER A 48 -5.41 -5.24 -5.58
CA SER A 48 -4.29 -4.48 -5.03
C SER A 48 -3.11 -5.41 -4.76
N LEU A 49 -1.90 -4.99 -5.16
CA LEU A 49 -0.65 -5.59 -4.71
C LEU A 49 0.05 -4.62 -3.78
N ASP A 50 0.41 -5.10 -2.59
CA ASP A 50 1.00 -4.30 -1.52
C ASP A 50 2.13 -5.05 -0.81
N PRO A 51 3.24 -4.38 -0.46
CA PRO A 51 4.43 -5.04 0.10
C PRO A 51 4.15 -5.84 1.39
N TYR A 52 3.17 -5.42 2.22
CA TYR A 52 2.83 -6.12 3.48
C TYR A 52 2.42 -7.59 3.28
N MET A 53 2.01 -7.98 2.07
CA MET A 53 1.66 -9.37 1.74
C MET A 53 2.87 -10.31 1.85
N ARG A 54 4.10 -9.80 1.59
CA ARG A 54 5.32 -10.61 1.63
C ARG A 54 5.64 -11.17 3.03
N PRO A 55 5.72 -10.38 4.11
CA PRO A 55 5.94 -10.91 5.45
C PRO A 55 4.83 -11.87 5.92
N LEU A 56 3.58 -11.75 5.43
CA LEU A 56 2.50 -12.68 5.77
C LEU A 56 2.67 -14.08 5.14
N MET A 57 3.53 -14.23 4.13
CA MET A 57 3.90 -15.54 3.57
C MET A 57 4.96 -16.27 4.41
N SER A 58 5.53 -15.62 5.44
CA SER A 58 6.52 -16.17 6.37
C SER A 58 5.87 -16.67 7.65
N GLU A 59 6.57 -17.48 8.47
CA GLU A 59 6.05 -17.96 9.77
C GLU A 59 6.20 -16.96 10.92
N ILE A 60 6.79 -15.81 10.62
CA ILE A 60 7.11 -14.79 11.60
C ILE A 60 5.81 -14.25 12.22
N LYS A 61 5.79 -14.14 13.54
CA LYS A 61 4.70 -13.49 14.26
C LYS A 61 4.66 -12.01 13.89
N ASN A 62 3.75 -11.67 13.02
CA ASN A 62 3.48 -10.31 12.60
C ASN A 62 2.17 -9.82 13.27
N TYR A 63 1.85 -8.54 13.10
CA TYR A 63 0.57 -7.96 13.54
C TYR A 63 -0.67 -8.59 12.87
N LEU A 64 -0.49 -9.31 11.77
CA LEU A 64 -1.49 -10.15 11.13
C LEU A 64 -1.06 -11.63 11.22
N GLN A 65 -2.04 -12.53 11.20
CA GLN A 65 -1.76 -13.97 11.16
C GLN A 65 -1.09 -14.33 9.83
N PRO A 66 -0.04 -15.15 9.85
CA PRO A 66 0.58 -15.68 8.65
C PRO A 66 -0.42 -16.44 7.76
N ILE A 67 -0.26 -16.30 6.45
CA ILE A 67 -1.04 -17.06 5.47
C ILE A 67 -0.69 -18.55 5.63
N GLY A 68 -1.69 -19.41 5.79
CA GLY A 68 -1.49 -20.86 5.84
C GLY A 68 -1.13 -21.42 4.45
N ILE A 69 -0.35 -22.52 4.45
CA ILE A 69 -0.10 -23.25 3.19
C ILE A 69 -1.44 -23.73 2.60
N GLY A 70 -1.60 -23.59 1.27
CA GLY A 70 -2.83 -23.89 0.53
C GLY A 70 -3.93 -22.81 0.68
N LYS A 71 -3.69 -21.72 1.42
CA LYS A 71 -4.65 -20.62 1.55
C LYS A 71 -4.39 -19.53 0.52
N VAL A 72 -5.48 -18.87 0.10
CA VAL A 72 -5.44 -17.76 -0.86
C VAL A 72 -4.56 -16.64 -0.31
N ILE A 73 -3.73 -16.06 -1.18
CA ILE A 73 -2.93 -14.89 -0.85
C ILE A 73 -3.87 -13.73 -0.54
N VAL A 74 -3.66 -13.05 0.58
CA VAL A 74 -4.47 -11.90 1.00
C VAL A 74 -4.28 -10.72 0.04
N GLY A 75 -5.33 -9.90 -0.10
CA GLY A 75 -5.26 -8.68 -0.91
C GLY A 75 -6.61 -7.96 -0.90
N GLU A 76 -6.57 -6.63 -0.88
CA GLU A 76 -7.78 -5.83 -1.08
C GLU A 76 -8.16 -5.83 -2.56
N THR A 77 -9.46 -5.91 -2.84
CA THR A 77 -10.00 -5.93 -4.19
C THR A 77 -11.11 -4.92 -4.36
N VAL A 78 -11.30 -4.46 -5.59
CA VAL A 78 -12.58 -3.92 -6.04
C VAL A 78 -13.31 -5.01 -6.81
N SER A 79 -14.53 -5.27 -6.41
CA SER A 79 -15.35 -6.34 -6.95
C SER A 79 -16.77 -5.87 -7.25
N VAL A 80 -17.43 -6.53 -8.19
CA VAL A 80 -18.85 -6.34 -8.48
C VAL A 80 -19.66 -7.51 -7.92
N VAL A 81 -20.80 -7.22 -7.32
CA VAL A 81 -21.78 -8.24 -6.91
C VAL A 81 -22.46 -8.80 -8.16
N ILE A 82 -22.27 -10.08 -8.45
CA ILE A 82 -22.88 -10.73 -9.65
C ILE A 82 -24.11 -11.57 -9.32
N GLU A 83 -24.21 -12.10 -8.10
CA GLU A 83 -25.38 -12.78 -7.56
C GLU A 83 -25.54 -12.44 -6.08
N SER A 84 -26.78 -12.35 -5.58
CA SER A 84 -27.04 -12.00 -4.18
C SER A 84 -28.29 -12.64 -3.61
N LYS A 85 -28.17 -13.19 -2.39
CA LYS A 85 -29.24 -13.50 -1.45
C LYS A 85 -29.13 -12.65 -0.17
N SER A 86 -28.44 -11.51 -0.24
CA SER A 86 -28.25 -10.55 0.84
C SER A 86 -29.33 -9.45 0.80
N GLU A 87 -29.67 -8.93 1.97
CA GLU A 87 -30.51 -7.74 2.07
C GLU A 87 -29.70 -6.45 1.88
N LYS A 88 -28.40 -6.46 2.18
CA LYS A 88 -27.50 -5.30 2.16
C LYS A 88 -26.84 -5.07 0.79
N TYR A 89 -26.45 -6.13 0.08
CA TYR A 89 -25.68 -6.06 -1.16
C TYR A 89 -26.50 -6.57 -2.33
N LYS A 90 -26.61 -5.79 -3.40
CA LYS A 90 -27.43 -6.09 -4.57
C LYS A 90 -26.57 -6.36 -5.79
N GLN A 91 -27.07 -7.14 -6.73
CA GLN A 91 -26.42 -7.35 -8.02
C GLN A 91 -26.15 -6.01 -8.70
N GLY A 92 -24.91 -5.81 -9.16
CA GLY A 92 -24.42 -4.57 -9.74
C GLY A 92 -23.71 -3.64 -8.78
N ASP A 93 -23.79 -3.85 -7.45
CA ASP A 93 -23.06 -3.04 -6.48
C ASP A 93 -21.56 -3.26 -6.66
N PHE A 94 -20.78 -2.17 -6.59
CA PHE A 94 -19.34 -2.21 -6.48
C PHE A 94 -18.90 -2.08 -5.03
N VAL A 95 -17.94 -2.92 -4.64
CA VAL A 95 -17.45 -2.96 -3.27
C VAL A 95 -15.93 -3.11 -3.22
N THR A 96 -15.31 -2.56 -2.15
CA THR A 96 -13.98 -2.96 -1.72
C THR A 96 -14.09 -4.04 -0.65
N CYS A 97 -13.22 -5.04 -0.70
CA CYS A 97 -13.11 -6.08 0.32
C CYS A 97 -11.73 -6.75 0.27
N PHE A 98 -11.40 -7.51 1.33
CA PHE A 98 -10.18 -8.34 1.36
C PHE A 98 -10.49 -9.76 0.85
N SER A 99 -10.91 -9.89 -0.41
CA SER A 99 -11.22 -11.18 -1.01
C SER A 99 -9.97 -11.99 -1.38
N GLY A 100 -8.80 -11.37 -1.48
CA GLY A 100 -7.54 -12.03 -1.83
C GLY A 100 -7.36 -12.23 -3.34
N TRP A 101 -6.32 -12.97 -3.70
CA TRP A 101 -5.91 -13.17 -5.09
C TRP A 101 -6.78 -14.26 -5.74
N GLN A 102 -7.99 -13.90 -6.15
CA GLN A 102 -8.94 -14.81 -6.76
C GLN A 102 -9.97 -14.07 -7.63
N GLU A 103 -10.59 -14.80 -8.55
CA GLU A 103 -11.56 -14.24 -9.49
C GLU A 103 -12.96 -14.08 -8.89
N TYR A 104 -13.34 -14.99 -7.99
CA TYR A 104 -14.64 -14.96 -7.32
C TYR A 104 -14.49 -15.14 -5.82
N PHE A 105 -15.36 -14.49 -5.07
CA PHE A 105 -15.39 -14.60 -3.60
C PHE A 105 -16.84 -14.68 -3.11
N LEU A 106 -17.13 -15.74 -2.34
CA LEU A 106 -18.39 -15.86 -1.62
C LEU A 106 -18.33 -15.05 -0.34
N ALA A 107 -19.05 -13.95 -0.31
CA ALA A 107 -19.14 -13.06 0.84
C ALA A 107 -20.46 -13.28 1.59
N HIS A 108 -20.52 -12.83 2.84
CA HIS A 108 -21.72 -12.81 3.66
C HIS A 108 -21.94 -11.39 4.22
N GLU A 109 -23.19 -10.96 4.33
CA GLU A 109 -23.58 -9.60 4.75
C GLU A 109 -23.21 -9.24 6.19
N SER A 110 -22.79 -10.22 7.02
CA SER A 110 -22.26 -10.00 8.36
C SER A 110 -20.76 -9.67 8.40
N MET A 111 -20.07 -9.68 7.25
CA MET A 111 -18.65 -9.30 7.19
C MET A 111 -18.51 -7.78 7.32
N ASP A 112 -17.65 -7.34 8.26
CA ASP A 112 -17.50 -5.91 8.59
C ASP A 112 -16.51 -5.15 7.69
N ASN A 113 -15.80 -5.87 6.81
CA ASN A 113 -14.73 -5.35 5.96
C ASN A 113 -15.09 -5.28 4.48
N ILE A 114 -16.39 -5.15 4.18
CA ILE A 114 -16.91 -4.95 2.83
C ILE A 114 -17.60 -3.58 2.77
N TYR A 115 -17.14 -2.73 1.85
CA TYR A 115 -17.62 -1.35 1.76
C TYR A 115 -18.11 -1.07 0.36
N HIS A 116 -19.33 -0.53 0.25
CA HIS A 116 -19.84 0.02 -1.00
C HIS A 116 -18.94 1.13 -1.52
N ILE A 117 -18.70 1.15 -2.81
CA ILE A 117 -18.01 2.23 -3.50
C ILE A 117 -19.06 3.21 -4.03
N ASP A 118 -18.92 4.47 -3.64
CA ASP A 118 -19.52 5.62 -4.32
C ASP A 118 -18.42 6.24 -5.18
N ASP A 119 -18.38 5.90 -6.46
CA ASP A 119 -17.27 6.26 -7.35
C ASP A 119 -17.29 7.72 -7.79
N GLN A 120 -18.45 8.37 -7.75
CA GLN A 120 -18.62 9.77 -8.16
C GLN A 120 -18.02 10.10 -9.54
N GLY A 121 -17.90 9.07 -10.39
CA GLY A 121 -17.30 9.18 -11.72
C GLY A 121 -15.78 8.94 -11.77
N LEU A 122 -15.13 8.59 -10.65
CA LEU A 122 -13.74 8.17 -10.65
C LEU A 122 -13.58 6.72 -11.14
N PRO A 123 -12.45 6.37 -11.75
CA PRO A 123 -12.11 4.98 -12.02
C PRO A 123 -12.11 4.13 -10.75
N LEU A 124 -12.70 2.95 -10.80
CA LEU A 124 -12.80 2.05 -9.64
C LEU A 124 -11.45 1.67 -9.03
N SER A 125 -10.37 1.64 -9.82
CA SER A 125 -9.01 1.36 -9.39
C SER A 125 -8.49 2.32 -8.32
N VAL A 126 -8.95 3.58 -8.34
CA VAL A 126 -8.57 4.63 -7.38
C VAL A 126 -8.88 4.23 -5.93
N PHE A 127 -9.93 3.40 -5.72
CA PHE A 127 -10.34 2.91 -4.41
C PHE A 127 -9.43 1.81 -3.83
N LEU A 128 -8.43 1.37 -4.57
CA LEU A 128 -7.30 0.54 -4.07
C LEU A 128 -6.00 1.35 -3.92
N GLY A 129 -6.00 2.60 -4.37
CA GLY A 129 -4.88 3.52 -4.36
C GLY A 129 -5.14 4.76 -3.50
N SER A 130 -5.17 5.92 -4.16
CA SER A 130 -5.21 7.23 -3.49
C SER A 130 -6.48 7.51 -2.69
N ALA A 131 -7.64 6.95 -3.07
CA ALA A 131 -8.85 6.96 -2.26
C ALA A 131 -9.06 5.66 -1.46
N GLY A 132 -8.15 4.68 -1.59
CA GLY A 132 -8.20 3.38 -0.94
C GLY A 132 -7.31 3.28 0.31
N MET A 133 -6.91 2.04 0.64
CA MET A 133 -6.11 1.74 1.83
C MET A 133 -4.79 2.53 1.85
N THR A 134 -4.07 2.62 0.73
CA THR A 134 -2.77 3.31 0.68
C THR A 134 -2.91 4.81 0.84
N GLY A 135 -3.96 5.42 0.29
CA GLY A 135 -4.29 6.83 0.54
C GLY A 135 -4.65 7.09 2.00
N ARG A 136 -5.50 6.24 2.60
CA ARG A 136 -5.82 6.33 4.04
C ARG A 136 -4.58 6.15 4.92
N THR A 137 -3.67 5.25 4.54
CA THR A 137 -2.39 5.07 5.24
C THR A 137 -1.55 6.34 5.20
N ALA A 138 -1.42 6.95 4.02
CA ALA A 138 -0.70 8.20 3.84
C ALA A 138 -1.30 9.33 4.67
N TYR A 139 -2.62 9.52 4.59
CA TYR A 139 -3.33 10.53 5.35
C TYR A 139 -3.19 10.33 6.85
N SER A 140 -3.46 9.12 7.34
CA SER A 140 -3.46 8.84 8.78
C SER A 140 -2.07 8.99 9.40
N GLY A 141 -1.03 8.43 8.77
CA GLY A 141 0.35 8.59 9.24
C GLY A 141 0.79 10.06 9.26
N LEU A 142 0.42 10.81 8.20
CA LEU A 142 0.77 12.22 8.12
C LEU A 142 -0.02 13.08 9.12
N ALA A 143 -1.35 12.95 9.15
CA ALA A 143 -2.22 13.82 9.93
C ALA A 143 -2.15 13.55 11.44
N PHE A 144 -2.08 12.28 11.85
CA PHE A 144 -2.17 11.93 13.28
C PHE A 144 -0.80 11.75 13.96
N ILE A 145 0.25 11.43 13.19
CA ILE A 145 1.60 11.21 13.71
C ILE A 145 2.56 12.30 13.23
N GLY A 146 2.68 12.50 11.90
CA GLY A 146 3.57 13.51 11.32
C GLY A 146 3.19 14.94 11.69
N LYS A 147 1.90 15.28 11.71
CA LYS A 147 1.34 16.59 12.12
C LYS A 147 2.08 17.75 11.47
N PRO A 148 2.15 17.81 10.13
CA PRO A 148 2.95 18.78 9.40
C PRO A 148 2.51 20.22 9.69
N LYS A 149 3.50 21.11 9.75
CA LYS A 149 3.30 22.55 9.92
C LYS A 149 3.93 23.28 8.74
N ARG A 150 3.36 24.43 8.41
CA ARG A 150 3.89 25.28 7.34
C ARG A 150 5.37 25.63 7.59
N GLY A 151 6.20 25.46 6.57
CA GLY A 151 7.64 25.74 6.59
C GLY A 151 8.51 24.59 7.06
N GLU A 152 7.92 23.48 7.56
CA GLU A 152 8.69 22.28 7.90
C GLU A 152 9.16 21.53 6.66
N THR A 153 10.25 20.78 6.80
CA THR A 153 10.76 19.86 5.78
C THR A 153 10.26 18.46 6.05
N LEU A 154 9.51 17.89 5.08
CA LEU A 154 9.09 16.50 5.08
C LEU A 154 9.92 15.70 4.08
N VAL A 155 10.49 14.59 4.56
CA VAL A 155 11.11 13.56 3.71
C VAL A 155 10.22 12.31 3.72
N VAL A 156 10.04 11.67 2.57
CA VAL A 156 9.33 10.40 2.48
C VAL A 156 10.15 9.38 1.69
N SER A 157 10.34 8.18 2.25
CA SER A 157 10.97 7.06 1.55
C SER A 157 9.96 6.29 0.69
N ALA A 158 10.44 5.60 -0.36
CA ALA A 158 9.62 5.02 -1.43
C ALA A 158 8.60 6.04 -1.99
N ALA A 159 9.06 7.27 -2.22
CA ALA A 159 8.23 8.42 -2.55
C ALA A 159 7.41 8.24 -3.82
N ALA A 160 7.93 7.51 -4.82
CA ALA A 160 7.24 7.22 -6.08
C ALA A 160 6.24 6.05 -5.99
N GLY A 161 6.01 5.50 -4.79
CA GLY A 161 5.01 4.47 -4.51
C GLY A 161 3.64 5.05 -4.15
N SER A 162 2.66 4.16 -3.97
CA SER A 162 1.25 4.53 -3.74
C SER A 162 1.03 5.37 -2.47
N VAL A 163 1.73 5.07 -1.36
CA VAL A 163 1.67 5.86 -0.12
C VAL A 163 2.49 7.13 -0.26
N GLY A 164 3.73 7.02 -0.75
CA GLY A 164 4.68 8.13 -0.79
C GLY A 164 4.22 9.30 -1.64
N THR A 165 3.63 9.05 -2.81
CA THR A 165 3.08 10.11 -3.68
C THR A 165 1.98 10.90 -3.01
N VAL A 166 1.09 10.23 -2.26
CA VAL A 166 0.00 10.91 -1.52
C VAL A 166 0.54 11.69 -0.33
N VAL A 167 1.50 11.13 0.43
CA VAL A 167 2.14 11.82 1.57
C VAL A 167 2.75 13.14 1.13
N GLY A 168 3.56 13.13 0.06
CA GLY A 168 4.22 14.34 -0.43
C GLY A 168 3.24 15.42 -0.86
N GLN A 169 2.21 15.06 -1.62
CA GLN A 169 1.20 16.02 -2.07
C GLN A 169 0.38 16.60 -0.91
N LEU A 170 -0.02 15.78 0.07
CA LEU A 170 -0.72 16.24 1.26
C LEU A 170 0.15 17.18 2.13
N ALA A 171 1.43 16.88 2.31
CA ALA A 171 2.35 17.72 3.06
C ALA A 171 2.64 19.04 2.32
N LYS A 172 2.79 18.98 0.99
CA LYS A 172 2.95 20.17 0.14
C LYS A 172 1.75 21.11 0.25
N ALA A 173 0.54 20.56 0.22
CA ALA A 173 -0.70 21.34 0.40
C ALA A 173 -0.77 22.04 1.78
N GLN A 174 -0.06 21.53 2.79
CA GLN A 174 0.06 22.16 4.11
C GLN A 174 1.23 23.15 4.21
N GLY A 175 1.97 23.35 3.11
CA GLY A 175 3.05 24.32 3.02
C GLY A 175 4.39 23.80 3.53
N CYS A 176 4.58 22.47 3.58
CA CYS A 176 5.89 21.87 3.82
C CYS A 176 6.76 21.92 2.56
N ARG A 177 8.08 21.98 2.77
CA ARG A 177 9.05 21.54 1.78
C ARG A 177 9.02 20.02 1.72
N THR A 178 8.88 19.46 0.52
CA THR A 178 8.72 18.00 0.33
C THR A 178 9.90 17.43 -0.45
N VAL A 179 10.54 16.41 0.12
CA VAL A 179 11.69 15.71 -0.46
C VAL A 179 11.34 14.23 -0.58
N GLY A 180 11.46 13.68 -1.78
CA GLY A 180 11.14 12.29 -2.05
C GLY A 180 12.38 11.44 -2.26
N ILE A 181 12.52 10.32 -1.54
CA ILE A 181 13.57 9.32 -1.80
C ILE A 181 12.98 8.22 -2.69
N ALA A 182 13.57 8.04 -3.88
CA ALA A 182 13.14 7.04 -4.86
C ALA A 182 14.34 6.36 -5.53
N GLY A 183 14.11 5.30 -6.29
CA GLY A 183 15.19 4.57 -6.96
C GLY A 183 15.20 4.80 -8.46
N GLY A 184 16.23 5.49 -8.96
CA GLY A 184 16.48 5.77 -10.35
C GLY A 184 15.98 7.15 -10.79
N ALA A 185 16.70 7.74 -11.73
CA ALA A 185 16.46 9.10 -12.23
C ALA A 185 15.04 9.33 -12.74
N GLN A 186 14.44 8.33 -13.41
CA GLN A 186 13.08 8.42 -13.92
C GLN A 186 12.04 8.66 -12.82
N LYS A 187 12.18 7.95 -11.67
CA LYS A 187 11.27 8.15 -10.53
C LYS A 187 11.48 9.49 -9.84
N CYS A 188 12.73 9.92 -9.74
CA CYS A 188 13.04 11.25 -9.20
C CYS A 188 12.45 12.35 -10.09
N GLN A 189 12.58 12.24 -11.40
CA GLN A 189 11.99 13.21 -12.34
C GLN A 189 10.46 13.22 -12.25
N PHE A 190 9.82 12.05 -12.18
CA PHE A 190 8.37 11.92 -11.96
C PHE A 190 7.89 12.64 -10.69
N LEU A 191 8.65 12.52 -9.57
CA LEU A 191 8.31 13.22 -8.34
C LEU A 191 8.34 14.75 -8.50
N LEU A 192 9.33 15.26 -9.22
CA LEU A 192 9.49 16.70 -9.45
C LEU A 192 8.42 17.23 -10.41
N ASP A 193 8.29 16.62 -11.57
CA ASP A 193 7.50 17.17 -12.69
C ASP A 193 6.00 16.91 -12.52
N GLU A 194 5.63 15.75 -12.01
CA GLU A 194 4.23 15.33 -11.99
C GLU A 194 3.62 15.40 -10.59
N MET A 195 4.38 15.00 -9.54
CA MET A 195 3.87 14.97 -8.18
C MET A 195 4.13 16.24 -7.37
N GLY A 196 4.94 17.18 -7.93
CA GLY A 196 5.16 18.51 -7.38
C GLY A 196 6.06 18.55 -6.14
N PHE A 197 6.92 17.55 -5.94
CA PHE A 197 7.94 17.58 -4.89
C PHE A 197 8.95 18.71 -5.11
N ASP A 198 9.51 19.25 -4.04
CA ASP A 198 10.53 20.31 -4.11
C ASP A 198 11.92 19.77 -4.42
N ALA A 199 12.21 18.53 -4.00
CA ALA A 199 13.44 17.83 -4.31
C ALA A 199 13.20 16.31 -4.37
N ALA A 200 14.09 15.62 -5.07
CA ALA A 200 14.09 14.16 -5.14
C ALA A 200 15.52 13.64 -5.00
N VAL A 201 15.68 12.54 -4.27
CA VAL A 201 16.95 11.88 -3.95
C VAL A 201 16.93 10.47 -4.54
N ASP A 202 17.92 10.17 -5.36
CA ASP A 202 18.07 8.84 -5.97
C ASP A 202 19.01 7.96 -5.13
N TYR A 203 18.42 7.05 -4.34
CA TYR A 203 19.22 6.14 -3.50
C TYR A 203 20.11 5.17 -4.29
N ARG A 204 19.87 5.03 -5.62
CA ARG A 204 20.68 4.16 -6.50
C ARG A 204 21.87 4.89 -7.12
N ALA A 205 21.89 6.22 -7.10
CA ALA A 205 22.97 7.02 -7.72
C ALA A 205 24.24 7.09 -6.87
N GLY A 206 24.25 6.51 -5.66
CA GLY A 206 25.34 6.63 -4.68
C GLY A 206 25.26 7.92 -3.88
N ASP A 207 26.15 8.05 -2.88
CA ASP A 207 26.20 9.21 -1.96
C ASP A 207 24.85 9.69 -1.45
N LEU A 208 24.06 8.75 -0.94
CA LEU A 208 22.71 9.04 -0.43
C LEU A 208 22.73 10.13 0.66
N ALA A 209 23.73 10.11 1.53
CA ALA A 209 23.88 11.08 2.62
C ALA A 209 24.09 12.51 2.08
N GLY A 210 25.05 12.71 1.17
CA GLY A 210 25.32 14.02 0.57
C GLY A 210 24.15 14.56 -0.28
N GLN A 211 23.43 13.68 -0.97
CA GLN A 211 22.21 14.07 -1.67
C GLN A 211 21.12 14.56 -0.68
N LEU A 212 20.93 13.85 0.45
CA LEU A 212 19.96 14.24 1.48
C LEU A 212 20.35 15.56 2.16
N GLU A 213 21.63 15.76 2.53
CA GLU A 213 22.12 17.02 3.09
C GLU A 213 21.83 18.20 2.15
N SER A 214 22.09 18.01 0.85
CA SER A 214 21.84 19.05 -0.16
C SER A 214 20.34 19.33 -0.34
N ALA A 215 19.48 18.29 -0.27
CA ALA A 215 18.04 18.41 -0.43
C ALA A 215 17.35 18.99 0.82
N CYS A 216 17.94 18.81 2.01
CA CYS A 216 17.40 19.20 3.31
C CYS A 216 18.36 20.14 4.08
N PRO A 217 18.68 21.36 3.56
CA PRO A 217 19.68 22.24 4.16
C PRO A 217 19.32 22.71 5.59
N ASP A 218 18.02 22.70 5.93
CA ASP A 218 17.50 23.09 7.25
C ASP A 218 17.17 21.86 8.14
N GLY A 219 17.63 20.66 7.74
CA GLY A 219 17.32 19.40 8.41
C GLY A 219 15.93 18.87 8.06
N ILE A 220 15.48 17.84 8.79
CA ILE A 220 14.25 17.09 8.54
C ILE A 220 13.33 17.14 9.77
N ASP A 221 12.15 17.70 9.62
CA ASP A 221 11.16 17.80 10.68
C ASP A 221 10.21 16.60 10.71
N ILE A 222 9.92 16.01 9.53
CA ILE A 222 9.07 14.83 9.40
C ILE A 222 9.72 13.85 8.44
N TYR A 223 9.91 12.62 8.89
CA TYR A 223 10.35 11.53 8.04
C TYR A 223 9.27 10.45 7.96
N PHE A 224 8.60 10.33 6.81
CA PHE A 224 7.59 9.28 6.60
C PHE A 224 8.30 8.01 6.10
N GLU A 225 8.39 7.02 6.99
CA GLU A 225 9.22 5.83 6.80
C GLU A 225 8.43 4.69 6.16
N ASN A 226 8.92 4.20 5.00
CA ASN A 226 8.39 3.05 4.28
C ASN A 226 9.45 1.96 4.00
N VAL A 227 10.75 2.25 4.14
CA VAL A 227 11.84 1.43 3.60
C VAL A 227 12.71 0.78 4.66
N GLY A 228 13.15 1.53 5.69
CA GLY A 228 14.12 1.05 6.67
C GLY A 228 15.56 0.98 6.16
N GLY A 229 16.40 0.19 6.84
CA GLY A 229 17.76 -0.13 6.45
C GLY A 229 18.64 1.11 6.18
N ASP A 230 19.41 1.06 5.10
CA ASP A 230 20.39 2.13 4.77
C ASP A 230 19.74 3.48 4.51
N VAL A 231 18.48 3.50 4.04
CA VAL A 231 17.73 4.75 3.83
C VAL A 231 17.43 5.41 5.17
N ALA A 232 16.92 4.65 6.13
CA ALA A 232 16.65 5.15 7.49
C ALA A 232 17.94 5.64 8.18
N LYS A 233 19.05 4.90 8.01
CA LYS A 233 20.37 5.28 8.55
C LYS A 233 20.90 6.59 7.96
N ALA A 234 20.67 6.81 6.66
CA ALA A 234 21.11 8.05 6.01
C ALA A 234 20.26 9.27 6.43
N VAL A 235 18.97 9.05 6.71
CA VAL A 235 18.04 10.10 7.17
C VAL A 235 18.30 10.46 8.65
N ALA A 236 18.59 9.48 9.48
CA ALA A 236 18.65 9.62 10.94
C ALA A 236 19.52 10.80 11.44
N PRO A 237 20.76 11.05 10.93
CA PRO A 237 21.58 12.16 11.38
C PRO A 237 21.07 13.55 10.97
N LEU A 238 20.12 13.64 10.04
CA LEU A 238 19.55 14.90 9.55
C LEU A 238 18.23 15.29 10.24
N LEU A 239 17.75 14.46 11.16
CA LEU A 239 16.50 14.72 11.88
C LEU A 239 16.68 15.89 12.85
N ASN A 240 15.80 16.87 12.74
CA ASN A 240 15.74 18.01 13.66
C ASN A 240 15.29 17.57 15.06
N LYS A 241 15.66 18.34 16.07
CA LYS A 241 15.14 18.15 17.43
C LYS A 241 13.60 18.24 17.43
N GLY A 242 12.95 17.20 17.96
CA GLY A 242 11.49 17.10 17.94
C GLY A 242 10.91 16.68 16.60
N ALA A 243 11.73 16.11 15.71
CA ALA A 243 11.24 15.49 14.49
C ALA A 243 10.25 14.36 14.78
N ARG A 244 9.35 14.11 13.84
CA ARG A 244 8.32 13.07 13.95
C ARG A 244 8.51 12.05 12.83
N VAL A 245 8.49 10.76 13.20
CA VAL A 245 8.71 9.66 12.26
C VAL A 245 7.53 8.68 12.30
N PRO A 246 6.48 8.90 11.49
CA PRO A 246 5.48 7.87 11.24
C PRO A 246 6.12 6.70 10.48
N ILE A 247 6.20 5.52 11.12
CA ILE A 247 6.75 4.30 10.54
C ILE A 247 5.59 3.49 9.97
N CYS A 248 5.43 3.55 8.63
CA CYS A 248 4.43 2.80 7.88
C CYS A 248 4.89 1.36 7.59
N GLY A 249 6.19 1.19 7.32
CA GLY A 249 6.79 -0.09 7.00
C GLY A 249 8.30 0.01 6.80
N TYR A 250 8.92 -1.13 6.51
CA TYR A 250 10.36 -1.23 6.24
C TYR A 250 10.61 -2.30 5.18
N VAL A 251 10.16 -1.99 3.96
CA VAL A 251 10.11 -2.94 2.83
C VAL A 251 11.46 -3.55 2.47
N SER A 252 12.57 -2.89 2.79
CA SER A 252 13.93 -3.41 2.57
C SER A 252 14.20 -4.73 3.31
N ALA A 253 13.51 -4.96 4.43
CA ALA A 253 13.67 -6.18 5.22
C ALA A 253 12.69 -7.32 4.80
N TYR A 254 11.66 -7.06 4.00
CA TYR A 254 10.60 -8.03 3.75
C TYR A 254 11.05 -9.30 3.01
N ASN A 255 12.14 -9.22 2.25
CA ASN A 255 12.79 -10.37 1.62
C ASN A 255 13.96 -10.93 2.44
N SER A 256 14.17 -10.48 3.68
CA SER A 256 15.18 -11.06 4.57
C SER A 256 14.89 -12.55 4.83
N GLN A 257 15.94 -13.36 4.95
CA GLN A 257 15.84 -14.75 5.37
C GLN A 257 15.45 -14.88 6.84
N ASP A 258 15.84 -13.88 7.65
CA ASP A 258 15.51 -13.77 9.05
C ASP A 258 15.00 -12.34 9.32
N LEU A 259 13.68 -12.21 9.31
CA LEU A 259 13.02 -10.93 9.59
C LEU A 259 13.08 -10.54 11.07
N ASP A 260 13.16 -11.53 11.98
CA ASP A 260 13.24 -11.27 13.42
C ASP A 260 14.62 -10.72 13.81
N ALA A 261 15.66 -11.04 13.03
CA ALA A 261 17.01 -10.50 13.20
C ALA A 261 17.25 -9.21 12.40
N ALA A 262 16.33 -8.78 11.56
CA ALA A 262 16.48 -7.58 10.76
C ALA A 262 16.37 -6.34 11.64
N GLU A 263 17.36 -5.42 11.54
CA GLU A 263 17.32 -4.12 12.22
C GLU A 263 16.11 -3.31 11.74
N THR A 264 15.27 -2.93 12.67
CA THR A 264 14.05 -2.17 12.38
C THR A 264 14.30 -0.65 12.41
N PRO A 265 13.46 0.17 11.78
CA PRO A 265 13.52 1.62 11.95
C PRO A 265 13.43 2.07 13.42
N MET A 266 12.71 1.32 14.26
CA MET A 266 12.62 1.62 15.70
C MET A 266 13.96 1.44 16.40
N ASP A 267 14.75 0.43 16.01
CA ASP A 267 16.10 0.23 16.55
C ASP A 267 17.03 1.36 16.11
N ILE A 268 16.97 1.76 14.82
CA ILE A 268 17.79 2.84 14.26
C ILE A 268 17.49 4.17 14.96
N PHE A 269 16.22 4.58 15.02
CA PHE A 269 15.85 5.87 15.62
C PHE A 269 15.95 5.88 17.14
N GLY A 270 15.69 4.74 17.79
CA GLY A 270 15.82 4.60 19.25
C GLY A 270 17.26 4.64 19.76
N ALA A 271 18.23 4.31 18.91
CA ALA A 271 19.67 4.36 19.25
C ALA A 271 20.30 5.76 19.15
N LEU A 272 19.58 6.76 18.62
CA LEU A 272 20.08 8.13 18.52
C LEU A 272 20.22 8.77 19.90
N SER A 273 21.21 9.66 20.07
CA SER A 273 21.42 10.40 21.33
C SER A 273 20.23 11.32 21.68
N GLU A 274 19.57 11.87 20.68
CA GLU A 274 18.32 12.60 20.80
C GLU A 274 17.28 11.94 19.86
N PRO A 275 16.54 10.89 20.30
CA PRO A 275 15.59 10.21 19.46
C PRO A 275 14.44 11.12 19.02
N PRO A 276 13.96 11.02 17.76
CA PRO A 276 12.74 11.68 17.33
C PRO A 276 11.50 11.07 18.02
N GLU A 277 10.34 11.71 17.85
CA GLU A 277 9.06 11.06 18.15
C GLU A 277 8.76 10.06 17.04
N PHE A 278 8.97 8.76 17.25
CA PHE A 278 8.70 7.73 16.25
C PHE A 278 7.62 6.76 16.71
N ARG A 279 6.83 6.29 15.74
CA ARG A 279 5.76 5.33 16.00
C ARG A 279 5.48 4.50 14.77
N TYR A 280 5.50 3.16 14.95
CA TYR A 280 4.91 2.25 13.99
C TYR A 280 3.38 2.34 14.06
N PHE A 281 2.70 2.31 12.93
CA PHE A 281 1.26 2.43 12.86
C PHE A 281 0.65 1.51 11.79
N GLN A 282 -0.64 1.26 11.94
CA GLN A 282 -1.45 0.54 10.97
C GLN A 282 -2.71 1.35 10.66
N VAL A 283 -3.09 1.44 9.40
CA VAL A 283 -4.27 2.21 8.97
C VAL A 283 -5.56 1.78 9.66
N ARG A 284 -5.66 0.52 10.10
CA ARG A 284 -6.82 -0.01 10.85
C ARG A 284 -7.03 0.63 12.23
N GLU A 285 -6.03 1.32 12.77
CA GLU A 285 -6.18 2.04 14.05
C GLU A 285 -7.22 3.16 13.95
N TRP A 286 -7.49 3.64 12.74
CA TRP A 286 -8.50 4.66 12.44
C TRP A 286 -9.66 4.11 11.62
N HIS A 287 -10.03 2.87 11.89
CA HIS A 287 -11.10 2.19 11.16
C HIS A 287 -12.47 2.87 11.33
N ASP A 288 -12.73 3.44 12.49
CA ASP A 288 -13.91 4.25 12.80
C ASP A 288 -14.04 5.50 11.91
N GLN A 289 -12.91 6.00 11.39
CA GLN A 289 -12.84 7.15 10.48
C GLN A 289 -12.75 6.73 9.00
N TYR A 290 -12.89 5.44 8.67
CA TYR A 290 -12.75 4.90 7.32
C TYR A 290 -13.50 5.72 6.27
N ARG A 291 -14.82 5.92 6.48
CA ARG A 291 -15.68 6.63 5.52
C ARG A 291 -15.31 8.09 5.38
N GLN A 292 -14.99 8.75 6.49
CA GLN A 292 -14.61 10.16 6.50
C GLN A 292 -13.32 10.38 5.72
N ILE A 293 -12.28 9.58 5.99
CA ILE A 293 -10.98 9.72 5.33
C ILE A 293 -11.10 9.35 3.84
N THR A 294 -11.82 8.27 3.51
CA THR A 294 -12.07 7.90 2.11
C THR A 294 -12.79 9.01 1.35
N GLY A 295 -13.86 9.59 1.92
CA GLY A 295 -14.59 10.69 1.30
C GLY A 295 -13.71 11.93 1.06
N LEU A 296 -12.89 12.31 2.05
CA LEU A 296 -11.92 13.41 1.91
C LEU A 296 -10.92 13.15 0.78
N LEU A 297 -10.38 11.94 0.69
CA LEU A 297 -9.41 11.59 -0.35
C LEU A 297 -10.07 11.52 -1.73
N THR A 298 -11.30 11.00 -1.83
CA THR A 298 -12.10 10.99 -3.06
C THR A 298 -12.30 12.41 -3.58
N GLU A 299 -12.71 13.34 -2.70
CA GLU A 299 -12.87 14.76 -3.05
C GLU A 299 -11.56 15.36 -3.57
N LYS A 300 -10.43 15.10 -2.89
CA LYS A 300 -9.12 15.63 -3.30
C LYS A 300 -8.65 15.09 -4.65
N VAL A 301 -8.97 13.84 -4.96
CA VAL A 301 -8.68 13.26 -6.28
C VAL A 301 -9.59 13.87 -7.35
N LEU A 302 -10.89 14.02 -7.08
CA LEU A 302 -11.85 14.64 -7.99
C LEU A 302 -11.46 16.08 -8.34
N ASN A 303 -11.00 16.84 -7.35
CA ASN A 303 -10.59 18.24 -7.53
C ASN A 303 -9.17 18.39 -8.12
N GLY A 304 -8.46 17.29 -8.37
CA GLY A 304 -7.08 17.30 -8.87
C GLY A 304 -6.03 17.76 -7.87
N GLU A 305 -6.39 17.86 -6.58
CA GLU A 305 -5.46 18.19 -5.49
C GLU A 305 -4.51 17.01 -5.18
N ILE A 306 -4.97 15.77 -5.43
CA ILE A 306 -4.15 14.56 -5.42
C ILE A 306 -4.13 13.98 -6.82
N LYS A 307 -2.98 13.99 -7.44
CA LYS A 307 -2.68 13.24 -8.66
C LYS A 307 -2.26 11.83 -8.28
N TYR A 308 -2.58 10.85 -9.13
CA TYR A 308 -2.21 9.46 -8.90
C TYR A 308 -1.70 8.83 -10.19
N THR A 309 -0.91 7.77 -10.01
CA THR A 309 -0.39 6.96 -11.11
C THR A 309 -0.52 5.50 -10.71
N GLU A 310 -0.83 4.66 -11.69
CA GLU A 310 -1.07 3.24 -11.51
C GLU A 310 -0.22 2.43 -12.49
N THR A 311 0.45 1.40 -11.98
CA THR A 311 1.08 0.36 -12.78
C THR A 311 0.15 -0.83 -12.81
N ILE A 312 -0.35 -1.20 -13.99
CA ILE A 312 -1.43 -2.18 -14.14
C ILE A 312 -0.91 -3.42 -14.87
N ALA A 313 -0.99 -4.57 -14.22
CA ALA A 313 -0.83 -5.88 -14.82
C ALA A 313 -2.19 -6.45 -15.26
N GLN A 314 -2.21 -7.32 -16.27
CA GLN A 314 -3.44 -7.83 -16.86
C GLN A 314 -3.64 -9.32 -16.55
N GLY A 315 -4.83 -9.65 -16.03
CA GLY A 315 -5.22 -11.00 -15.66
C GLY A 315 -4.59 -11.49 -14.35
N LEU A 316 -5.30 -12.37 -13.63
CA LEU A 316 -4.85 -12.93 -12.34
C LEU A 316 -3.50 -13.67 -12.48
N ASP A 317 -3.23 -14.28 -13.63
CA ASP A 317 -1.96 -14.99 -13.92
C ASP A 317 -0.73 -14.09 -13.82
N SER A 318 -0.89 -12.78 -14.02
CA SER A 318 0.21 -11.81 -13.94
C SER A 318 0.54 -11.36 -12.51
N ALA A 319 -0.29 -11.71 -11.52
CA ALA A 319 -0.21 -11.17 -10.16
C ALA A 319 1.13 -11.50 -9.47
N GLU A 320 1.63 -12.74 -9.60
CA GLU A 320 2.91 -13.16 -9.01
C GLU A 320 4.08 -12.34 -9.56
N ALA A 321 4.20 -12.27 -10.89
CA ALA A 321 5.28 -11.50 -11.54
C ALA A 321 5.20 -10.01 -11.21
N ALA A 322 3.99 -9.43 -11.19
CA ALA A 322 3.77 -8.04 -10.82
C ALA A 322 4.13 -7.78 -9.35
N PHE A 323 3.87 -8.73 -8.45
CA PHE A 323 4.23 -8.62 -7.04
C PHE A 323 5.75 -8.72 -6.82
N ILE A 324 6.43 -9.62 -7.49
CA ILE A 324 7.90 -9.69 -7.49
C ILE A 324 8.48 -8.37 -7.99
N GLY A 325 7.95 -7.84 -9.09
CA GLY A 325 8.34 -6.53 -9.62
C GLY A 325 8.12 -5.40 -8.63
N LEU A 326 6.99 -5.37 -7.91
CA LEU A 326 6.69 -4.40 -6.86
C LEU A 326 7.73 -4.43 -5.74
N LEU A 327 8.09 -5.61 -5.23
CA LEU A 327 9.09 -5.78 -4.18
C LEU A 327 10.49 -5.35 -4.65
N GLY A 328 10.80 -5.49 -5.94
CA GLY A 328 12.02 -4.99 -6.60
C GLY A 328 11.95 -3.50 -6.97
N GLY A 329 10.82 -2.84 -6.71
CA GLY A 329 10.62 -1.43 -7.04
C GLY A 329 10.47 -1.15 -8.53
N ALA A 330 9.86 -2.02 -9.31
CA ALA A 330 9.62 -1.80 -10.74
C ALA A 330 8.43 -0.89 -11.03
N ASN A 331 7.47 -0.80 -10.10
CA ASN A 331 6.25 0.01 -10.26
C ASN A 331 6.50 1.52 -10.17
N LEU A 332 5.60 2.28 -10.77
CA LEU A 332 5.41 3.70 -10.56
C LEU A 332 3.99 3.92 -10.03
N GLY A 333 3.85 4.60 -8.90
CA GLY A 333 2.57 4.75 -8.21
C GLY A 333 2.04 3.42 -7.64
N LYS A 334 0.74 3.21 -7.74
CA LYS A 334 0.05 2.01 -7.23
C LYS A 334 0.20 0.83 -8.18
N GLN A 335 0.65 -0.32 -7.66
CA GLN A 335 0.63 -1.58 -8.41
C GLN A 335 -0.74 -2.26 -8.27
N LEU A 336 -1.37 -2.51 -9.40
CA LEU A 336 -2.67 -3.18 -9.51
C LEU A 336 -2.61 -4.34 -10.49
N VAL A 337 -3.55 -5.27 -10.35
CA VAL A 337 -3.89 -6.28 -11.36
C VAL A 337 -5.34 -6.05 -11.79
N LYS A 338 -5.56 -5.86 -13.09
CA LYS A 338 -6.89 -5.88 -13.69
C LYS A 338 -7.26 -7.34 -13.92
N VAL A 339 -8.09 -7.91 -13.05
CA VAL A 339 -8.46 -9.32 -13.06
C VAL A 339 -9.52 -9.60 -14.13
N ALA A 340 -10.51 -8.73 -14.25
CA ALA A 340 -11.59 -8.86 -15.23
C ALA A 340 -12.17 -7.50 -15.65
N ASP A 341 -12.94 -7.50 -16.73
CA ASP A 341 -13.85 -6.42 -17.09
C ASP A 341 -15.21 -6.60 -16.37
N TYR A 342 -15.99 -5.51 -16.28
CA TYR A 342 -17.31 -5.46 -15.65
C TYR A 342 -18.36 -4.86 -16.59
#